data_dbc3562a5c9dc2b70fbe6dd4572a774e
#
_entry.id   dbc3562a5c9dc2b70fbe6dd4572a774e
#
_cell.length_a   1.000
_cell.length_b   1.000
_cell.length_c   1.000
_cell.angle_alpha   90.00
_cell.angle_beta   90.00
_cell.angle_gamma   90.00
#
_symmetry.space_group_name_H-M   'P 1'
#
loop_
_entity.id
_entity.type
_entity.pdbx_description
1 polymer ?
#
loop_
_entity_poly.entity_id
_entity_poly.type
_entity_poly.pdbx_seq_one_letter_code
_entity_poly.pdbx_strand_id
1 'polypeptide(L)'
;MGGSQSAGRVQSAALMLLSQREHSRWSFIPSAYWRVTVGVDSRPAFRATVVALRDVPLATAASFTPQGELKPDVQVVQLDAEKAEQLKAYLERQRGVVQAVEVTPVTRKPPAPFTTSTLQQAANAKLKLGAAAVTKLAQTLYENG
;
A
#
# COMPACT_ATOMS: atom_id res chain seq x y z
N MET A 1 15.85 -5.03 -42.60
CA MET A 1 14.61 -4.29 -42.90
C MET A 1 14.15 -3.64 -41.60
N GLY A 2 14.41 -2.36 -41.42
CA GLY A 2 13.99 -1.63 -40.22
C GLY A 2 12.49 -1.37 -40.31
N GLY A 3 11.72 -2.01 -39.43
CA GLY A 3 10.30 -1.72 -39.29
C GLY A 3 10.13 -0.23 -38.93
N SER A 4 9.23 0.47 -39.63
CA SER A 4 8.87 1.85 -39.34
C SER A 4 8.37 1.93 -37.89
N GLN A 5 9.13 2.57 -37.01
CA GLN A 5 8.70 2.83 -35.62
C GLN A 5 7.70 3.99 -35.67
N SER A 6 6.45 3.72 -35.35
CA SER A 6 5.44 4.76 -35.27
C SER A 6 5.61 5.52 -33.94
N ALA A 7 5.61 6.84 -34.02
CA ALA A 7 5.63 7.72 -32.86
C ALA A 7 4.31 8.51 -32.83
N GLY A 8 3.58 8.43 -31.71
CA GLY A 8 2.32 9.15 -31.54
C GLY A 8 2.27 9.82 -30.16
N ARG A 9 1.43 10.84 -30.00
CA ARG A 9 1.29 11.61 -28.76
C ARG A 9 0.99 10.73 -27.54
N VAL A 10 0.14 9.70 -27.71
CA VAL A 10 -0.19 8.75 -26.66
C VAL A 10 0.96 7.78 -26.39
N GLN A 11 1.61 7.27 -27.44
CA GLN A 11 2.73 6.35 -27.34
C GLN A 11 3.93 6.99 -26.64
N SER A 12 4.27 8.24 -27.01
CA SER A 12 5.39 8.97 -26.39
C SER A 12 5.14 9.26 -24.91
N ALA A 13 3.92 9.67 -24.56
CA ALA A 13 3.53 9.91 -23.17
C ALA A 13 3.56 8.60 -22.33
N ALA A 14 3.04 7.51 -22.88
CA ALA A 14 3.08 6.21 -22.21
C ALA A 14 4.52 5.71 -22.02
N LEU A 15 5.38 5.85 -23.05
CA LEU A 15 6.78 5.47 -22.96
C LEU A 15 7.55 6.31 -21.94
N MET A 16 7.25 7.61 -21.86
CA MET A 16 7.84 8.49 -20.84
C MET A 16 7.47 8.05 -19.43
N LEU A 17 6.20 7.72 -19.16
CA LEU A 17 5.75 7.22 -17.85
C LEU A 17 6.42 5.90 -17.48
N LEU A 18 6.53 4.97 -18.45
CA LEU A 18 7.24 3.70 -18.25
C LEU A 18 8.72 3.92 -17.95
N SER A 19 9.39 4.80 -18.73
CA SER A 19 10.80 5.12 -18.51
C SER A 19 11.05 5.76 -17.14
N GLN A 20 10.19 6.68 -16.71
CA GLN A 20 10.26 7.27 -15.37
C GLN A 20 10.09 6.22 -14.29
N ARG A 21 9.16 5.27 -14.47
CA ARG A 21 8.93 4.17 -13.52
C ARG A 21 10.13 3.23 -13.46
N GLU A 22 10.72 2.88 -14.60
CA GLU A 22 11.92 2.03 -14.64
C GLU A 22 13.12 2.75 -13.99
N HIS A 23 13.30 4.05 -14.25
CA HIS A 23 14.34 4.83 -13.59
C HIS A 23 14.15 4.85 -12.05
N SER A 24 12.92 5.00 -11.59
CA SER A 24 12.60 4.91 -10.15
C SER A 24 12.89 3.52 -9.56
N ARG A 25 12.72 2.46 -10.35
CA ARG A 25 13.09 1.09 -9.91
C ARG A 25 14.61 0.90 -9.80
N TRP A 26 15.36 1.45 -10.74
CA TRP A 26 16.82 1.33 -10.71
C TRP A 26 17.47 2.14 -9.60
N SER A 27 16.87 3.28 -9.24
CA SER A 27 17.34 4.10 -8.12
C SER A 27 16.82 3.65 -6.76
N PHE A 28 16.01 2.58 -6.70
CA PHE A 28 15.44 2.11 -5.44
C PHE A 28 16.47 1.36 -4.60
N ILE A 29 16.65 1.80 -3.36
CA ILE A 29 17.49 1.17 -2.35
C ILE A 29 16.57 0.43 -1.37
N PRO A 30 16.66 -0.92 -1.27
CA PRO A 30 15.84 -1.67 -0.33
C PRO A 30 16.15 -1.28 1.10
N SER A 31 15.13 -0.83 1.84
CA SER A 31 15.23 -0.53 3.26
C SER A 31 14.43 -1.53 4.08
N ALA A 32 15.05 -2.13 5.06
CA ALA A 32 14.40 -3.05 5.97
C ALA A 32 14.02 -2.32 7.26
N TYR A 33 12.81 -2.59 7.75
CA TYR A 33 12.38 -2.21 9.09
C TYR A 33 11.56 -3.33 9.71
N TRP A 34 11.62 -3.45 11.02
CA TRP A 34 10.91 -4.48 11.77
C TRP A 34 9.69 -3.91 12.46
N ARG A 35 8.64 -4.69 12.49
CA ARG A 35 7.42 -4.38 13.24
C ARG A 35 7.24 -5.43 14.33
N VAL A 36 7.04 -4.98 15.55
CA VAL A 36 6.78 -5.84 16.70
C VAL A 36 5.27 -5.81 17.01
N THR A 37 4.66 -6.99 17.05
CA THR A 37 3.26 -7.17 17.44
C THR A 37 3.19 -8.07 18.65
N VAL A 38 2.46 -7.65 19.66
CA VAL A 38 2.30 -8.34 20.95
C VAL A 38 0.91 -8.93 21.04
N GLY A 39 0.82 -10.19 21.43
CA GLY A 39 -0.44 -10.79 21.89
C GLY A 39 -0.67 -10.40 23.33
N VAL A 40 -1.80 -9.75 23.62
CA VAL A 40 -2.18 -9.40 24.98
C VAL A 40 -3.14 -10.45 25.51
N ASP A 41 -2.71 -11.12 26.59
CA ASP A 41 -3.56 -12.10 27.30
C ASP A 41 -4.56 -11.35 28.18
N SER A 42 -5.72 -11.10 27.60
CA SER A 42 -6.86 -10.42 28.21
C SER A 42 -8.16 -11.11 27.82
N ARG A 43 -9.27 -10.68 28.39
CA ARG A 43 -10.60 -11.18 28.00
C ARG A 43 -11.46 -10.03 27.45
N PRO A 44 -11.69 -9.99 26.13
CA PRO A 44 -11.15 -10.86 25.07
C PRO A 44 -9.67 -10.61 24.79
N ALA A 45 -8.94 -11.63 24.31
CA ALA A 45 -7.56 -11.49 23.88
C ALA A 45 -7.48 -10.62 22.61
N PHE A 46 -6.45 -9.78 22.50
CA PHE A 46 -6.23 -8.94 21.33
C PHE A 46 -4.75 -8.81 20.98
N ARG A 47 -4.48 -8.32 19.77
CA ARG A 47 -3.13 -8.02 19.31
C ARG A 47 -2.91 -6.52 19.31
N ALA A 48 -1.76 -6.08 19.84
CA ALA A 48 -1.31 -4.71 19.83
C ALA A 48 -0.02 -4.60 19.01
N THR A 49 0.11 -3.54 18.21
CA THR A 49 1.35 -3.24 17.48
C THR A 49 2.10 -2.14 18.20
N VAL A 50 3.40 -2.34 18.40
CA VAL A 50 4.25 -1.31 18.98
C VAL A 50 4.41 -0.19 17.95
N VAL A 51 4.03 1.03 18.31
CA VAL A 51 4.02 2.19 17.42
C VAL A 51 5.09 3.24 17.77
N ALA A 52 5.54 3.25 19.03
CA ALA A 52 6.56 4.19 19.49
C ALA A 52 7.40 3.59 20.60
N LEU A 53 8.61 4.11 20.80
CA LEU A 53 9.50 3.83 21.91
C LEU A 53 9.89 5.17 22.56
N ARG A 54 9.59 5.32 23.85
CA ARG A 54 9.86 6.57 24.59
C ARG A 54 9.35 7.81 23.84
N ASP A 55 8.11 7.74 23.37
CA ASP A 55 7.41 8.77 22.59
C ASP A 55 7.98 9.07 21.21
N VAL A 56 9.02 8.35 20.76
CA VAL A 56 9.52 8.45 19.39
C VAL A 56 8.88 7.36 18.54
N PRO A 57 8.17 7.72 17.44
CA PRO A 57 7.51 6.75 16.56
C PRO A 57 8.49 5.75 15.96
N LEU A 58 8.03 4.52 15.74
CA LEU A 58 8.77 3.53 14.97
C LEU A 58 8.64 3.79 13.46
N ALA A 59 9.71 3.49 12.72
CA ALA A 59 9.69 3.59 11.27
C ALA A 59 8.64 2.66 10.67
N THR A 60 7.89 3.17 9.70
CA THR A 60 6.90 2.45 8.91
C THR A 60 7.21 2.66 7.42
N ALA A 61 6.48 2.00 6.53
CA ALA A 61 6.63 2.22 5.10
C ALA A 61 6.47 3.71 4.70
N ALA A 62 5.63 4.47 5.42
CA ALA A 62 5.43 5.90 5.18
C ALA A 62 6.62 6.77 5.56
N SER A 63 7.54 6.26 6.37
CA SER A 63 8.76 6.96 6.80
C SER A 63 9.85 6.99 5.72
N PHE A 64 9.68 6.23 4.64
CA PHE A 64 10.65 6.14 3.55
C PHE A 64 10.18 6.87 2.30
N THR A 65 11.15 7.33 1.51
CA THR A 65 10.90 7.90 0.20
C THR A 65 10.54 6.81 -0.82
N PRO A 66 10.01 7.15 -2.00
CA PRO A 66 9.81 6.18 -3.07
C PRO A 66 11.10 5.48 -3.53
N GLN A 67 12.26 6.03 -3.22
CA GLN A 67 13.58 5.46 -3.50
C GLN A 67 14.08 4.54 -2.39
N GLY A 68 13.35 4.44 -1.27
CA GLY A 68 13.69 3.57 -0.14
C GLY A 68 14.57 4.23 0.93
N GLU A 69 14.87 5.50 0.82
CA GLU A 69 15.65 6.25 1.82
C GLU A 69 14.74 6.76 2.94
N LEU A 70 15.25 6.83 4.16
CA LEU A 70 14.52 7.45 5.26
C LEU A 70 14.35 8.95 4.97
N LYS A 71 13.14 9.48 5.14
CA LYS A 71 12.84 10.89 4.92
C LYS A 71 13.60 11.75 5.95
N PRO A 72 14.27 12.83 5.53
CA PRO A 72 15.13 13.63 6.40
C PRO A 72 14.35 14.43 7.48
N ASP A 73 13.08 14.69 7.22
CA ASP A 73 12.17 15.47 8.10
C ASP A 73 11.41 14.60 9.11
N VAL A 74 11.65 13.28 9.14
CA VAL A 74 10.92 12.35 10.00
C VAL A 74 11.84 11.83 11.11
N GLN A 75 11.51 12.16 12.34
CA GLN A 75 12.18 11.61 13.52
C GLN A 75 11.51 10.29 13.91
N VAL A 76 12.13 9.16 13.56
CA VAL A 76 11.63 7.83 13.87
C VAL A 76 12.76 6.90 14.31
N VAL A 77 12.41 5.88 15.09
CA VAL A 77 13.31 4.79 15.42
C VAL A 77 13.15 3.68 14.37
N GLN A 78 14.19 3.39 13.63
CA GLN A 78 14.23 2.22 12.76
C GLN A 78 14.72 1.01 13.55
N LEU A 79 13.87 0.00 13.66
CA LEU A 79 14.24 -1.27 14.29
C LEU A 79 14.98 -2.14 13.26
N ASP A 80 16.13 -2.64 13.66
CA ASP A 80 16.80 -3.78 13.04
C ASP A 80 16.37 -5.10 13.71
N ALA A 81 16.87 -6.23 13.21
CA ALA A 81 16.52 -7.56 13.72
C ALA A 81 16.90 -7.73 15.20
N GLU A 82 18.07 -7.24 15.59
CA GLU A 82 18.59 -7.37 16.96
C GLU A 82 17.74 -6.56 17.95
N LYS A 83 17.49 -5.28 17.64
CA LYS A 83 16.63 -4.41 18.48
C LYS A 83 15.20 -4.93 18.56
N ALA A 84 14.68 -5.49 17.47
CA ALA A 84 13.34 -6.09 17.46
C ALA A 84 13.26 -7.29 18.40
N GLU A 85 14.27 -8.15 18.42
CA GLU A 85 14.32 -9.33 19.32
C GLU A 85 14.51 -8.91 20.78
N GLN A 86 15.38 -7.93 21.05
CA GLN A 86 15.54 -7.36 22.39
C GLN A 86 14.22 -6.76 22.90
N LEU A 87 13.52 -6.01 22.05
CA LEU A 87 12.22 -5.43 22.38
C LEU A 87 11.18 -6.50 22.65
N LYS A 88 11.13 -7.55 21.85
CA LYS A 88 10.24 -8.70 22.06
C LYS A 88 10.50 -9.35 23.41
N ALA A 89 11.74 -9.69 23.73
CA ALA A 89 12.12 -10.31 25.00
C ALA A 89 11.80 -9.41 26.20
N TYR A 90 11.91 -8.10 26.03
CA TYR A 90 11.50 -7.13 27.07
C TYR A 90 9.98 -7.14 27.28
N LEU A 91 9.19 -7.07 26.20
CA LEU A 91 7.74 -6.96 26.24
C LEU A 91 7.06 -8.23 26.77
N GLU A 92 7.63 -9.42 26.53
CA GLU A 92 7.11 -10.69 27.07
C GLU A 92 7.05 -10.74 28.61
N ARG A 93 7.82 -9.90 29.26
CA ARG A 93 7.88 -9.82 30.73
C ARG A 93 7.10 -8.65 31.32
N GLN A 94 6.49 -7.82 30.47
CA GLN A 94 5.82 -6.59 30.91
C GLN A 94 4.31 -6.79 31.03
N ARG A 95 3.68 -5.94 31.84
CA ARG A 95 2.24 -5.78 31.88
C ARG A 95 1.83 -4.53 31.12
N GLY A 96 0.84 -4.66 30.24
CA GLY A 96 0.27 -3.52 29.52
C GLY A 96 -0.76 -2.79 30.38
N VAL A 97 -0.82 -1.47 30.23
CA VAL A 97 -1.85 -0.61 30.81
C VAL A 97 -2.55 0.13 29.67
N VAL A 98 -3.88 0.06 29.62
CA VAL A 98 -4.68 0.83 28.68
C VAL A 98 -4.70 2.29 29.16
N GLN A 99 -4.10 3.18 28.38
CA GLN A 99 -4.06 4.62 28.69
C GLN A 99 -5.27 5.37 28.16
N ALA A 100 -5.70 5.03 26.94
CA ALA A 100 -6.84 5.68 26.30
C ALA A 100 -7.59 4.71 25.38
N VAL A 101 -8.88 4.95 25.20
CA VAL A 101 -9.71 4.30 24.20
C VAL A 101 -10.38 5.38 23.37
N GLU A 102 -10.03 5.45 22.09
CA GLU A 102 -10.63 6.39 21.15
C GLU A 102 -11.65 5.68 20.28
N VAL A 103 -12.85 6.24 20.22
CA VAL A 103 -13.94 5.72 19.39
C VAL A 103 -14.21 6.71 18.27
N THR A 104 -13.85 6.33 17.06
CA THR A 104 -14.10 7.16 15.87
C THR A 104 -15.27 6.61 15.06
N PRO A 105 -16.36 7.36 14.89
CA PRO A 105 -17.46 6.93 14.04
C PRO A 105 -17.03 6.90 12.57
N VAL A 106 -17.23 5.76 11.92
CA VAL A 106 -16.90 5.58 10.51
C VAL A 106 -18.18 5.46 9.69
N THR A 107 -18.40 6.42 8.80
CA THR A 107 -19.50 6.36 7.84
C THR A 107 -18.98 5.79 6.52
N ARG A 108 -19.50 4.64 6.11
CA ARG A 108 -19.21 4.04 4.80
C ARG A 108 -20.29 4.46 3.82
N LYS A 109 -19.91 5.18 2.77
CA LYS A 109 -20.78 5.45 1.64
C LYS A 109 -20.72 4.28 0.65
N PRO A 110 -21.83 3.99 -0.07
CA PRO A 110 -21.77 3.03 -1.17
C PRO A 110 -20.77 3.52 -2.25
N PRO A 111 -20.13 2.59 -2.98
CA PRO A 111 -19.27 2.98 -4.09
C PRO A 111 -20.06 3.74 -5.15
N ALA A 112 -19.41 4.65 -5.86
CA ALA A 112 -20.02 5.36 -6.99
C ALA A 112 -20.36 4.36 -8.11
N PRO A 113 -21.38 4.66 -8.95
CA PRO A 113 -21.66 3.89 -10.15
C PRO A 113 -20.44 3.78 -11.05
N PHE A 114 -20.34 2.71 -11.82
CA PHE A 114 -19.25 2.55 -12.76
C PHE A 114 -19.29 3.57 -13.89
N THR A 115 -18.14 4.16 -14.17
CA THR A 115 -17.86 4.76 -15.48
C THR A 115 -17.36 3.68 -16.42
N THR A 116 -17.29 3.95 -17.74
CA THR A 116 -16.76 2.98 -18.72
C THR A 116 -15.36 2.48 -18.33
N SER A 117 -14.47 3.37 -17.90
CA SER A 117 -13.10 3.01 -17.52
C SER A 117 -13.05 2.18 -16.22
N THR A 118 -13.83 2.53 -15.22
CA THR A 118 -13.86 1.78 -13.96
C THR A 118 -14.54 0.42 -14.12
N LEU A 119 -15.55 0.32 -15.01
CA LEU A 119 -16.14 -0.96 -15.38
C LEU A 119 -15.11 -1.88 -16.04
N GLN A 120 -14.35 -1.37 -17.01
CA GLN A 120 -13.30 -2.13 -17.69
C GLN A 120 -12.23 -2.62 -16.71
N GLN A 121 -11.78 -1.76 -15.78
CA GLN A 121 -10.81 -2.12 -14.74
C GLN A 121 -11.34 -3.21 -13.80
N ALA A 122 -12.58 -3.05 -13.33
CA ALA A 122 -13.20 -4.02 -12.43
C ALA A 122 -13.43 -5.38 -13.12
N ALA A 123 -13.90 -5.38 -14.37
CA ALA A 123 -14.10 -6.59 -15.16
C ALA A 123 -12.77 -7.29 -15.50
N ASN A 124 -11.72 -6.54 -15.80
CA ASN A 124 -10.39 -7.11 -16.00
C ASN A 124 -9.87 -7.75 -14.71
N ALA A 125 -9.98 -7.07 -13.58
CA ALA A 125 -9.50 -7.58 -12.29
C ALA A 125 -10.25 -8.84 -11.84
N LYS A 126 -11.59 -8.85 -11.96
CA LYS A 126 -12.45 -9.93 -11.43
C LYS A 126 -12.70 -11.05 -12.42
N LEU A 127 -12.93 -10.72 -13.70
CA LEU A 127 -13.35 -11.66 -14.74
C LEU A 127 -12.26 -11.95 -15.77
N LYS A 128 -11.12 -11.26 -15.68
CA LYS A 128 -9.99 -11.37 -16.62
C LYS A 128 -10.36 -11.03 -18.07
N LEU A 129 -11.36 -10.16 -18.26
CA LEU A 129 -11.81 -9.74 -19.58
C LEU A 129 -11.00 -8.54 -20.08
N GLY A 130 -10.64 -8.54 -21.35
CA GLY A 130 -10.02 -7.39 -22.01
C GLY A 130 -11.02 -6.24 -22.23
N ALA A 131 -10.53 -5.00 -22.32
CA ALA A 131 -11.36 -3.79 -22.43
C ALA A 131 -12.37 -3.84 -23.59
N ALA A 132 -11.97 -4.34 -24.78
CA ALA A 132 -12.85 -4.48 -25.94
C ALA A 132 -14.01 -5.45 -25.67
N ALA A 133 -13.72 -6.59 -25.03
CA ALA A 133 -14.75 -7.57 -24.67
C ALA A 133 -15.75 -7.00 -23.65
N VAL A 134 -15.25 -6.28 -22.63
CA VAL A 134 -16.09 -5.62 -21.62
C VAL A 134 -17.02 -4.60 -22.29
N THR A 135 -16.50 -3.77 -23.18
CA THR A 135 -17.31 -2.77 -23.90
C THR A 135 -18.40 -3.41 -24.72
N LYS A 136 -18.07 -4.46 -25.48
CA LYS A 136 -19.05 -5.20 -26.31
C LYS A 136 -20.14 -5.84 -25.46
N LEU A 137 -19.78 -6.49 -24.34
CA LEU A 137 -20.74 -7.11 -23.44
C LEU A 137 -21.63 -6.07 -22.75
N ALA A 138 -21.06 -4.96 -22.30
CA ALA A 138 -21.83 -3.87 -21.71
C ALA A 138 -22.82 -3.27 -22.70
N GLN A 139 -22.43 -3.09 -23.97
CA GLN A 139 -23.30 -2.61 -25.04
C GLN A 139 -24.44 -3.61 -25.30
N THR A 140 -24.13 -4.90 -25.40
CA THR A 140 -25.15 -5.95 -25.60
C THR A 140 -26.17 -5.99 -24.45
N LEU A 141 -25.69 -5.84 -23.19
CA LEU A 141 -26.60 -5.78 -22.03
C LEU A 141 -27.49 -4.54 -22.05
N TYR A 142 -26.96 -3.41 -22.48
CA TYR A 142 -27.73 -2.17 -22.59
C TYR A 142 -28.81 -2.24 -23.69
N GLU A 143 -28.49 -2.87 -24.81
CA GLU A 143 -29.42 -2.99 -25.97
C GLU A 143 -30.52 -4.04 -25.75
N ASN A 144 -30.27 -5.04 -24.94
CA ASN A 144 -31.24 -6.12 -24.68
C ASN A 144 -32.01 -5.97 -23.36
N GLY A 145 -31.89 -4.83 -22.67
CA GLY A 145 -32.59 -4.52 -21.43
C GLY A 145 -31.93 -5.06 -20.19
#